data_ae17618fe25fa4c7374b2c8fd2fee72e
#
_entry.id   ae17618fe25fa4c7374b2c8fd2fee72e
#
_cell.length_a   1.000
_cell.length_b   1.000
_cell.length_c   1.000
_cell.angle_alpha   90.00
_cell.angle_beta   90.00
_cell.angle_gamma   90.00
#
_symmetry.space_group_name_H-M   'P 1'
#
loop_
_entity.id
_entity.type
_entity.pdbx_description
1 polymer ?
#
loop_
_entity_poly.entity_id
_entity_poly.type
_entity_poly.pdbx_seq_one_letter_code
_entity_poly.pdbx_strand_id
1 'polypeptide(L)'
;DDIVVLDSYSEDKTIKIAKKNNARVYQRKFDNFADQRNYAIENISFKYNWILHLDADEIVTSKLYKEIIKSINENEYDAFKIPCKMMFNGKWLRYAGMYPVYQVRLGHYKKLRFVKYGHGQKEDPSIKNIGVIKEPYIHNVFSKGFLNWFDKHNKYSTEEAIENINFKKDNKNFDWLGIISLNDSRRRNFLKSISIYLPFRPSLRFIYMYFFRLGFLDGHKGML
;
A
#
# COMPACT_ATOMS: atom_id res chain seq x y z
N ASP A 1 -22.79 -9.99 -0.16
CA ASP A 1 -21.55 -9.32 -0.55
C ASP A 1 -21.50 -9.14 -2.06
N ASP A 2 -20.78 -8.13 -2.55
CA ASP A 2 -20.52 -7.89 -3.95
C ASP A 2 -19.01 -7.98 -4.17
N ILE A 3 -18.54 -9.07 -4.80
CA ILE A 3 -17.14 -9.29 -5.05
C ILE A 3 -16.85 -9.00 -6.52
N VAL A 4 -15.96 -8.04 -6.76
CA VAL A 4 -15.51 -7.65 -8.09
C VAL A 4 -14.02 -7.93 -8.22
N VAL A 5 -13.64 -8.61 -9.28
CA VAL A 5 -12.25 -8.86 -9.66
C VAL A 5 -11.95 -8.10 -10.94
N LEU A 6 -11.02 -7.14 -10.87
CA LEU A 6 -10.48 -6.46 -12.05
C LEU A 6 -9.14 -7.09 -12.40
N ASP A 7 -9.18 -7.99 -13.37
CA ASP A 7 -8.04 -8.81 -13.79
C ASP A 7 -7.23 -8.12 -14.90
N SER A 8 -5.92 -8.29 -14.84
CA SER A 8 -4.98 -7.69 -15.81
C SER A 8 -4.52 -8.69 -16.88
N TYR A 9 -5.46 -9.48 -17.39
CA TYR A 9 -5.22 -10.56 -18.36
C TYR A 9 -4.31 -11.66 -17.81
N SER A 10 -4.67 -12.19 -16.62
CA SER A 10 -3.96 -13.30 -16.01
C SER A 10 -4.05 -14.56 -16.87
N GLU A 11 -2.93 -15.24 -17.06
CA GLU A 11 -2.81 -16.48 -17.85
C GLU A 11 -3.05 -17.74 -17.01
N ASP A 12 -3.17 -17.60 -15.70
CA ASP A 12 -3.39 -18.66 -14.75
C ASP A 12 -4.89 -18.93 -14.49
N LYS A 13 -5.19 -19.66 -13.43
CA LYS A 13 -6.57 -20.04 -13.06
C LYS A 13 -7.35 -18.91 -12.38
N THR A 14 -6.83 -17.66 -12.28
CA THR A 14 -7.43 -16.55 -11.53
C THR A 14 -8.87 -16.31 -11.93
N ILE A 15 -9.16 -16.12 -13.22
CA ILE A 15 -10.52 -15.88 -13.72
C ILE A 15 -11.47 -17.04 -13.41
N LYS A 16 -11.00 -18.28 -13.61
CA LYS A 16 -11.80 -19.48 -13.32
C LYS A 16 -12.16 -19.58 -11.84
N ILE A 17 -11.20 -19.28 -10.95
CA ILE A 17 -11.39 -19.29 -9.51
C ILE A 17 -12.35 -18.18 -9.08
N ALA A 18 -12.19 -16.96 -9.60
CA ALA A 18 -13.06 -15.83 -9.30
C ALA A 18 -14.52 -16.14 -9.68
N LYS A 19 -14.77 -16.61 -10.89
CA LYS A 19 -16.12 -16.98 -11.35
C LYS A 19 -16.73 -18.13 -10.54
N LYS A 20 -15.91 -19.13 -10.16
CA LYS A 20 -16.38 -20.24 -9.30
C LYS A 20 -16.84 -19.76 -7.93
N ASN A 21 -16.28 -18.66 -7.43
CA ASN A 21 -16.68 -18.03 -6.17
C ASN A 21 -17.68 -16.88 -6.36
N ASN A 22 -18.42 -16.88 -7.45
CA ASN A 22 -19.48 -15.91 -7.76
C ASN A 22 -19.01 -14.45 -7.82
N ALA A 23 -17.71 -14.21 -8.09
CA ALA A 23 -17.20 -12.87 -8.31
C ALA A 23 -17.52 -12.39 -9.74
N ARG A 24 -17.86 -11.11 -9.86
CA ARG A 24 -17.96 -10.42 -11.16
C ARG A 24 -16.56 -10.12 -11.65
N VAL A 25 -16.22 -10.56 -12.86
CA VAL A 25 -14.88 -10.42 -13.42
C VAL A 25 -14.89 -9.44 -14.56
N TYR A 26 -14.02 -8.44 -14.49
CA TYR A 26 -13.73 -7.47 -15.53
C TYR A 26 -12.25 -7.56 -15.89
N GLN A 27 -11.90 -7.22 -17.12
CA GLN A 27 -10.52 -7.25 -17.59
C GLN A 27 -10.07 -5.89 -18.09
N ARG A 28 -8.88 -5.46 -17.67
CA ARG A 28 -8.23 -4.24 -18.11
C ARG A 28 -6.71 -4.41 -18.09
N LYS A 29 -6.03 -3.98 -19.17
CA LYS A 29 -4.56 -3.97 -19.17
C LYS A 29 -4.04 -3.09 -18.03
N PHE A 30 -3.09 -3.63 -17.27
CA PHE A 30 -2.48 -2.89 -16.18
C PHE A 30 -1.52 -1.82 -16.72
N ASP A 31 -1.66 -0.62 -16.23
CA ASP A 31 -0.74 0.51 -16.44
C ASP A 31 -0.10 0.94 -15.10
N ASN A 32 -0.90 1.30 -14.10
CA ASN A 32 -0.46 1.55 -12.73
C ASN A 32 -1.59 1.29 -11.74
N PHE A 33 -1.26 1.23 -10.45
CA PHE A 33 -2.23 0.90 -9.40
C PHE A 33 -3.34 1.93 -9.22
N ALA A 34 -3.03 3.23 -9.36
CA ALA A 34 -4.02 4.29 -9.20
C ALA A 34 -5.08 4.22 -10.31
N ASP A 35 -4.64 4.15 -11.57
CA ASP A 35 -5.54 4.10 -12.72
C ASP A 35 -6.36 2.81 -12.75
N GLN A 36 -5.76 1.68 -12.30
CA GLN A 36 -6.49 0.42 -12.17
C GLN A 36 -7.66 0.54 -11.18
N ARG A 37 -7.43 1.15 -10.02
CA ARG A 37 -8.49 1.35 -9.00
C ARG A 37 -9.51 2.40 -9.42
N ASN A 38 -9.06 3.52 -9.97
CA ASN A 38 -9.97 4.56 -10.48
C ASN A 38 -10.85 4.02 -11.60
N TYR A 39 -10.28 3.24 -12.52
CA TYR A 39 -11.08 2.60 -13.58
C TYR A 39 -12.20 1.72 -13.00
N ALA A 40 -11.89 0.91 -11.97
CA ALA A 40 -12.91 0.10 -11.31
C ALA A 40 -14.03 0.98 -10.71
N ILE A 41 -13.65 2.07 -10.02
CA ILE A 41 -14.61 2.99 -9.39
C ILE A 41 -15.51 3.67 -10.43
N GLU A 42 -14.98 4.01 -11.59
CA GLU A 42 -15.66 4.81 -12.63
C GLU A 42 -16.48 3.99 -13.62
N ASN A 43 -16.02 2.76 -13.90
CA ASN A 43 -16.58 1.95 -15.00
C ASN A 43 -17.34 0.72 -14.53
N ILE A 44 -17.32 0.40 -13.23
CA ILE A 44 -18.01 -0.78 -12.71
C ILE A 44 -19.14 -0.32 -11.77
N SER A 45 -20.34 -0.80 -12.05
CA SER A 45 -21.48 -0.59 -11.14
C SER A 45 -21.34 -1.48 -9.91
N PHE A 46 -21.24 -0.87 -8.72
CA PHE A 46 -21.17 -1.58 -7.44
C PHE A 46 -22.55 -1.65 -6.79
N LYS A 47 -22.80 -2.75 -6.08
CA LYS A 47 -24.05 -2.95 -5.33
C LYS A 47 -24.16 -2.04 -4.09
N TYR A 48 -22.99 -1.67 -3.51
CA TYR A 48 -22.90 -0.90 -2.27
C TYR A 48 -22.06 0.37 -2.46
N ASN A 49 -22.30 1.35 -1.60
CA ASN A 49 -21.58 2.63 -1.65
C ASN A 49 -20.15 2.56 -1.13
N TRP A 50 -19.84 1.58 -0.29
CA TRP A 50 -18.52 1.38 0.29
C TRP A 50 -17.75 0.28 -0.42
N ILE A 51 -16.53 0.58 -0.83
CA ILE A 51 -15.65 -0.34 -1.54
C ILE A 51 -14.40 -0.57 -0.70
N LEU A 52 -14.09 -1.84 -0.44
CA LEU A 52 -12.83 -2.28 0.12
C LEU A 52 -11.90 -2.73 -1.03
N HIS A 53 -10.81 -2.00 -1.24
CA HIS A 53 -9.80 -2.34 -2.23
C HIS A 53 -8.78 -3.29 -1.64
N LEU A 54 -8.66 -4.48 -2.22
CA LEU A 54 -7.71 -5.52 -1.82
C LEU A 54 -6.86 -5.96 -3.00
N ASP A 55 -5.61 -6.26 -2.74
CA ASP A 55 -4.72 -6.93 -3.68
C ASP A 55 -4.89 -8.46 -3.54
N ALA A 56 -4.53 -9.23 -4.56
CA ALA A 56 -4.79 -10.67 -4.61
C ALA A 56 -4.04 -11.49 -3.52
N ASP A 57 -3.04 -10.90 -2.87
CA ASP A 57 -2.25 -11.47 -1.79
C ASP A 57 -2.62 -10.92 -0.40
N GLU A 58 -3.76 -10.21 -0.32
CA GLU A 58 -4.29 -9.63 0.92
C GLU A 58 -5.52 -10.40 1.43
N ILE A 59 -5.67 -10.48 2.75
CA ILE A 59 -6.74 -11.24 3.41
C ILE A 59 -7.43 -10.37 4.46
N VAL A 60 -8.77 -10.37 4.42
CA VAL A 60 -9.62 -9.76 5.45
C VAL A 60 -9.88 -10.77 6.56
N THR A 61 -9.55 -10.38 7.81
CA THR A 61 -9.88 -11.20 8.99
C THR A 61 -11.31 -10.95 9.45
N SER A 62 -11.90 -11.91 10.19
CA SER A 62 -13.24 -11.72 10.78
C SER A 62 -13.30 -10.52 11.73
N LYS A 63 -12.19 -10.18 12.40
CA LYS A 63 -12.11 -8.99 13.28
C LYS A 63 -12.15 -7.71 12.45
N LEU A 64 -11.33 -7.63 11.39
CA LEU A 64 -11.34 -6.50 10.47
C LEU A 64 -12.72 -6.31 9.84
N TYR A 65 -13.35 -7.38 9.37
CA TYR A 65 -14.69 -7.31 8.80
C TYR A 65 -15.70 -6.67 9.77
N LYS A 66 -15.72 -7.12 11.03
CA LYS A 66 -16.62 -6.57 12.06
C LYS A 66 -16.36 -5.08 12.31
N GLU A 67 -15.09 -4.68 12.39
CA GLU A 67 -14.74 -3.26 12.59
C GLU A 67 -15.10 -2.41 11.39
N ILE A 68 -14.92 -2.91 10.15
CA ILE A 68 -15.38 -2.24 8.92
C ILE A 68 -16.88 -1.95 8.99
N ILE A 69 -17.70 -2.97 9.24
CA ILE A 69 -19.15 -2.81 9.29
C ILE A 69 -19.56 -1.79 10.37
N LYS A 70 -18.96 -1.86 11.55
CA LYS A 70 -19.17 -0.88 12.60
C LYS A 70 -18.81 0.53 12.14
N SER A 71 -17.62 0.70 11.57
CA SER A 71 -17.07 2.01 11.18
C SER A 71 -17.88 2.71 10.08
N ILE A 72 -18.38 1.98 9.08
CA ILE A 72 -19.19 2.57 8.00
C ILE A 72 -20.61 2.97 8.47
N ASN A 73 -21.12 2.36 9.53
CA ASN A 73 -22.44 2.65 10.08
C ASN A 73 -22.44 3.77 11.14
N GLU A 74 -21.33 3.95 11.86
CA GLU A 74 -21.26 4.85 13.01
C GLU A 74 -20.54 6.18 12.71
N ASN A 75 -19.91 6.32 11.55
CA ASN A 75 -19.03 7.47 11.26
C ASN A 75 -19.31 8.09 9.90
N GLU A 76 -19.15 9.40 9.83
CA GLU A 76 -19.33 10.22 8.62
C GLU A 76 -18.00 10.46 7.86
N TYR A 77 -17.11 9.47 7.83
CA TYR A 77 -15.89 9.57 7.06
C TYR A 77 -16.12 9.27 5.56
N ASP A 78 -15.24 9.80 4.71
CA ASP A 78 -15.27 9.55 3.27
C ASP A 78 -14.48 8.30 2.89
N ALA A 79 -13.47 7.98 3.71
CA ALA A 79 -12.61 6.82 3.55
C ALA A 79 -12.02 6.40 4.91
N PHE A 80 -11.41 5.21 4.94
CA PHE A 80 -10.68 4.72 6.10
C PHE A 80 -9.33 4.17 5.69
N LYS A 81 -8.31 4.50 6.47
CA LYS A 81 -7.01 3.87 6.41
C LYS A 81 -6.95 2.66 7.34
N ILE A 82 -6.40 1.57 6.83
CA ILE A 82 -6.33 0.28 7.51
C ILE A 82 -4.87 -0.12 7.63
N PRO A 83 -4.40 -0.62 8.81
CA PRO A 83 -3.01 -1.04 8.97
C PRO A 83 -2.76 -2.37 8.26
N CYS A 84 -1.55 -2.51 7.70
CA CYS A 84 -1.08 -3.71 7.03
C CYS A 84 -0.31 -4.61 7.99
N LYS A 85 -0.72 -5.87 8.12
CA LYS A 85 0.04 -6.92 8.80
C LYS A 85 0.84 -7.72 7.77
N MET A 86 2.10 -7.35 7.58
CA MET A 86 2.99 -7.96 6.60
C MET A 86 3.46 -9.34 7.05
N MET A 87 3.15 -10.37 6.26
CA MET A 87 3.53 -11.74 6.50
C MET A 87 4.66 -12.16 5.56
N PHE A 88 5.74 -12.66 6.11
CA PHE A 88 6.86 -13.21 5.38
C PHE A 88 7.00 -14.69 5.69
N ASN A 89 6.73 -15.55 4.72
CA ASN A 89 6.81 -17.00 4.87
C ASN A 89 6.18 -17.51 6.19
N GLY A 90 4.91 -17.14 6.40
CA GLY A 90 4.11 -17.54 7.56
C GLY A 90 4.40 -16.78 8.87
N LYS A 91 5.39 -15.88 8.92
CA LYS A 91 5.71 -15.09 10.11
C LYS A 91 5.30 -13.62 9.92
N TRP A 92 4.69 -13.03 10.94
CA TRP A 92 4.44 -11.60 10.99
C TRP A 92 5.73 -10.81 11.19
N LEU A 93 6.07 -9.92 10.24
CA LEU A 93 7.14 -8.94 10.40
C LEU A 93 6.58 -7.69 11.09
N ARG A 94 6.64 -7.67 12.41
CA ARG A 94 6.08 -6.56 13.20
C ARG A 94 7.00 -5.34 13.18
N TYR A 95 8.28 -5.56 13.37
CA TYR A 95 9.30 -4.53 13.54
C TYR A 95 9.95 -4.19 12.20
N ALA A 96 10.50 -5.16 11.50
CA ALA A 96 11.08 -5.00 10.17
C ALA A 96 10.05 -4.54 9.13
N GLY A 97 8.80 -4.98 9.25
CA GLY A 97 7.67 -4.49 8.45
C GLY A 97 7.15 -3.11 8.85
N MET A 98 7.75 -2.44 9.84
CA MET A 98 7.36 -1.10 10.33
C MET A 98 5.89 -0.99 10.77
N TYR A 99 5.31 -2.05 11.29
CA TYR A 99 3.90 -2.01 11.72
C TYR A 99 3.70 -0.94 12.83
N PRO A 100 2.59 -0.17 12.78
CA PRO A 100 1.53 -0.18 11.78
C PRO A 100 1.83 0.72 10.56
N VAL A 101 1.72 0.16 9.34
CA VAL A 101 1.74 0.93 8.10
C VAL A 101 0.31 1.04 7.59
N TYR A 102 -0.22 2.25 7.57
CA TYR A 102 -1.59 2.52 7.15
C TYR A 102 -1.69 2.84 5.67
N GLN A 103 -2.71 2.27 5.02
CA GLN A 103 -3.08 2.61 3.64
C GLN A 103 -4.59 2.83 3.56
N VAL A 104 -5.04 3.78 2.75
CA VAL A 104 -6.46 3.95 2.48
C VAL A 104 -6.92 2.81 1.59
N ARG A 105 -7.76 1.94 2.16
CA ARG A 105 -8.25 0.72 1.50
C ARG A 105 -9.78 0.68 1.41
N LEU A 106 -10.48 1.34 2.31
CA LEU A 106 -11.94 1.40 2.35
C LEU A 106 -12.38 2.84 2.03
N GLY A 107 -13.34 3.00 1.13
CA GLY A 107 -13.87 4.33 0.83
C GLY A 107 -15.21 4.31 0.14
N HIS A 108 -15.90 5.45 0.23
CA HIS A 108 -17.14 5.67 -0.49
C HIS A 108 -16.83 5.88 -1.98
N TYR A 109 -17.46 5.09 -2.88
CA TYR A 109 -17.07 5.05 -4.31
C TYR A 109 -17.20 6.41 -5.04
N LYS A 110 -18.11 7.29 -4.58
CA LYS A 110 -18.26 8.63 -5.15
C LYS A 110 -17.16 9.60 -4.74
N LYS A 111 -16.44 9.32 -3.64
CA LYS A 111 -15.50 10.24 -3.02
C LYS A 111 -14.05 9.78 -3.15
N LEU A 112 -13.79 8.47 -2.97
CA LEU A 112 -12.44 7.94 -3.01
C LEU A 112 -11.88 7.93 -4.43
N ARG A 113 -10.71 8.54 -4.60
CA ARG A 113 -9.88 8.47 -5.80
C ARG A 113 -8.43 8.25 -5.39
N PHE A 114 -7.64 7.75 -6.32
CA PHE A 114 -6.23 7.47 -6.12
C PHE A 114 -5.38 8.25 -7.10
N VAL A 115 -4.19 8.63 -6.66
CA VAL A 115 -3.15 9.25 -7.50
C VAL A 115 -1.90 8.39 -7.49
N LYS A 116 -1.19 8.35 -8.61
CA LYS A 116 0.10 7.66 -8.70
C LYS A 116 1.10 8.32 -7.77
N TYR A 117 1.81 7.50 -6.99
CA TYR A 117 2.84 7.96 -6.08
C TYR A 117 4.01 6.97 -6.07
N GLY A 118 5.14 7.36 -6.67
CA GLY A 118 6.25 6.44 -6.90
C GLY A 118 5.81 5.26 -7.77
N HIS A 119 6.27 4.09 -7.40
CA HIS A 119 5.81 2.81 -7.98
C HIS A 119 4.44 2.35 -7.47
N GLY A 120 3.83 3.06 -6.53
CA GLY A 120 2.54 2.73 -5.92
C GLY A 120 1.47 3.78 -6.14
N GLN A 121 0.64 3.96 -5.13
CA GLN A 121 -0.47 4.90 -5.15
C GLN A 121 -0.72 5.49 -3.76
N LYS A 122 -1.41 6.63 -3.75
CA LYS A 122 -2.01 7.24 -2.56
C LYS A 122 -3.43 7.67 -2.86
N GLU A 123 -4.18 7.95 -1.81
CA GLU A 123 -5.46 8.66 -1.92
C GLU A 123 -5.25 10.07 -2.51
N ASP A 124 -6.24 10.53 -3.26
CA ASP A 124 -6.24 11.89 -3.79
C ASP A 124 -6.23 12.91 -2.65
N PRO A 125 -5.38 13.95 -2.69
CA PRO A 125 -5.29 14.98 -1.63
C PRO A 125 -6.58 15.75 -1.37
N SER A 126 -7.56 15.70 -2.27
CA SER A 126 -8.88 16.30 -2.08
C SER A 126 -9.69 15.63 -0.98
N ILE A 127 -9.40 14.36 -0.67
CA ILE A 127 -10.07 13.59 0.37
C ILE A 127 -9.53 14.05 1.73
N LYS A 128 -10.35 14.72 2.52
CA LYS A 128 -9.94 15.31 3.80
C LYS A 128 -10.39 14.51 5.01
N ASN A 129 -11.56 13.86 4.90
CA ASN A 129 -12.20 13.20 6.03
C ASN A 129 -11.90 11.69 6.01
N ILE A 130 -10.73 11.30 6.54
CA ILE A 130 -10.24 9.92 6.55
C ILE A 130 -10.20 9.39 7.98
N GLY A 131 -11.02 8.37 8.26
CA GLY A 131 -11.02 7.64 9.52
C GLY A 131 -9.88 6.61 9.62
N VAL A 132 -9.79 5.98 10.78
CA VAL A 132 -8.77 4.96 11.08
C VAL A 132 -9.45 3.70 11.59
N ILE A 133 -9.20 2.60 10.91
CA ILE A 133 -9.50 1.24 11.39
C ILE A 133 -8.27 0.69 12.08
N LYS A 134 -8.43 0.02 13.22
CA LYS A 134 -7.33 -0.49 14.05
C LYS A 134 -6.95 -1.92 13.69
N GLU A 135 -7.94 -2.76 13.36
CA GLU A 135 -7.70 -4.15 12.97
C GLU A 135 -7.03 -4.23 11.59
N PRO A 136 -5.93 -5.00 11.46
CA PRO A 136 -5.18 -5.07 10.22
C PRO A 136 -5.80 -6.02 9.19
N TYR A 137 -5.58 -5.73 7.91
CA TYR A 137 -5.58 -6.78 6.90
C TYR A 137 -4.22 -7.50 6.88
N ILE A 138 -4.23 -8.77 6.43
CA ILE A 138 -3.03 -9.58 6.29
C ILE A 138 -2.52 -9.46 4.85
N HIS A 139 -1.21 -9.22 4.67
CA HIS A 139 -0.57 -9.15 3.36
C HIS A 139 0.54 -10.21 3.26
N ASN A 140 0.37 -11.16 2.35
CA ASN A 140 1.32 -12.25 2.11
C ASN A 140 2.29 -11.88 0.99
N VAL A 141 3.32 -11.09 1.31
CA VAL A 141 4.24 -10.47 0.33
C VAL A 141 5.02 -11.46 -0.55
N PHE A 142 5.09 -12.73 -0.17
CA PHE A 142 5.81 -13.80 -0.86
C PHE A 142 4.92 -14.88 -1.48
N SER A 143 3.64 -14.57 -1.71
CA SER A 143 2.67 -15.53 -2.26
C SER A 143 3.10 -16.16 -3.59
N LYS A 144 3.90 -15.45 -4.39
CA LYS A 144 4.43 -15.92 -5.70
C LYS A 144 5.89 -16.37 -5.67
N GLY A 145 6.49 -16.51 -4.48
CA GLY A 145 7.87 -16.96 -4.29
C GLY A 145 8.94 -15.87 -4.49
N PHE A 146 10.20 -16.24 -4.16
CA PHE A 146 11.34 -15.32 -4.14
C PHE A 146 11.70 -14.75 -5.50
N LEU A 147 11.73 -15.55 -6.56
CA LEU A 147 12.12 -15.07 -7.90
C LEU A 147 11.21 -13.94 -8.36
N ASN A 148 9.89 -14.13 -8.24
CA ASN A 148 8.93 -13.10 -8.59
C ASN A 148 9.08 -11.85 -7.73
N TRP A 149 9.39 -12.03 -6.45
CA TRP A 149 9.63 -10.91 -5.54
C TRP A 149 10.88 -10.12 -5.94
N PHE A 150 11.99 -10.79 -6.28
CA PHE A 150 13.22 -10.12 -6.75
C PHE A 150 12.99 -9.36 -8.06
N ASP A 151 12.33 -9.97 -9.04
CA ASP A 151 12.04 -9.32 -10.32
C ASP A 151 11.21 -8.06 -10.14
N LYS A 152 10.17 -8.14 -9.30
CA LYS A 152 9.31 -7.01 -8.96
C LYS A 152 10.10 -5.89 -8.28
N HIS A 153 10.94 -6.23 -7.30
CA HIS A 153 11.73 -5.23 -6.56
C HIS A 153 12.84 -4.63 -7.40
N ASN A 154 13.42 -5.40 -8.34
CA ASN A 154 14.38 -4.87 -9.29
C ASN A 154 13.76 -3.80 -10.20
N LYS A 155 12.55 -4.02 -10.69
CA LYS A 155 11.80 -2.99 -11.44
C LYS A 155 11.52 -1.75 -10.58
N TYR A 156 11.05 -1.93 -9.35
CA TYR A 156 10.78 -0.82 -8.43
C TYR A 156 12.04 -0.03 -8.10
N SER A 157 13.19 -0.70 -7.88
CA SER A 157 14.45 -0.02 -7.61
C SER A 157 14.91 0.83 -8.79
N THR A 158 14.68 0.37 -10.01
CA THR A 158 14.98 1.14 -11.24
C THR A 158 14.09 2.39 -11.33
N GLU A 159 12.78 2.27 -11.10
CA GLU A 159 11.85 3.39 -11.08
C GLU A 159 12.23 4.42 -10.00
N GLU A 160 12.54 3.96 -8.78
CA GLU A 160 13.00 4.84 -7.70
C GLU A 160 14.34 5.52 -8.03
N ALA A 161 15.26 4.83 -8.70
CA ALA A 161 16.54 5.43 -9.12
C ALA A 161 16.31 6.56 -10.12
N ILE A 162 15.43 6.37 -11.10
CA ILE A 162 15.06 7.41 -12.07
C ILE A 162 14.43 8.61 -11.36
N GLU A 163 13.48 8.37 -10.44
CA GLU A 163 12.87 9.46 -9.65
C GLU A 163 13.92 10.23 -8.83
N ASN A 164 14.85 9.53 -8.20
CA ASN A 164 15.91 10.15 -7.40
C ASN A 164 16.87 11.00 -8.28
N ILE A 165 17.18 10.55 -9.50
CA ILE A 165 17.99 11.30 -10.45
C ILE A 165 17.26 12.58 -10.89
N ASN A 166 15.98 12.46 -11.24
CA ASN A 166 15.16 13.60 -11.61
C ASN A 166 15.03 14.61 -10.47
N PHE A 167 14.81 14.12 -9.25
CA PHE A 167 14.76 14.97 -8.05
C PHE A 167 16.07 15.76 -7.85
N LYS A 168 17.23 15.12 -8.08
CA LYS A 168 18.55 15.80 -7.99
C LYS A 168 18.73 16.84 -9.09
N LYS A 169 18.27 16.57 -10.31
CA LYS A 169 18.37 17.51 -11.44
C LYS A 169 17.49 18.74 -11.26
N ASP A 170 16.31 18.58 -10.72
CA ASP A 170 15.34 19.67 -10.53
C ASP A 170 15.77 20.69 -9.48
N ASN A 171 16.91 20.50 -8.81
CA ASN A 171 17.51 21.41 -7.82
C ASN A 171 16.50 22.02 -6.85
N LYS A 172 15.50 21.23 -6.46
CA LYS A 172 14.42 21.71 -5.57
C LYS A 172 15.01 22.13 -4.24
N ASN A 173 14.72 23.35 -3.85
CA ASN A 173 15.10 23.91 -2.57
C ASN A 173 14.68 22.96 -1.45
N PHE A 174 15.65 22.57 -0.63
CA PHE A 174 15.36 21.77 0.56
C PHE A 174 14.47 22.56 1.50
N ASP A 175 13.38 21.94 1.92
CA ASP A 175 12.53 22.48 2.99
C ASP A 175 13.22 22.24 4.35
N TRP A 176 14.27 23.02 4.66
CA TRP A 176 15.04 22.92 5.91
C TRP A 176 14.15 23.04 7.16
N LEU A 177 13.04 23.77 7.10
CA LEU A 177 12.08 23.86 8.18
C LEU A 177 11.34 22.54 8.41
N GLY A 178 11.42 21.62 7.48
CA GLY A 178 10.88 20.27 7.63
C GLY A 178 11.51 19.49 8.79
N ILE A 179 12.78 19.75 9.16
CA ILE A 179 13.47 19.04 10.25
C ILE A 179 12.82 19.30 11.62
N ILE A 180 12.39 20.55 11.86
CA ILE A 180 11.76 20.99 13.13
C ILE A 180 10.24 21.00 13.06
N SER A 181 9.67 20.55 11.95
CA SER A 181 8.22 20.55 11.75
C SER A 181 7.52 19.56 12.69
N LEU A 182 6.49 19.99 13.38
CA LEU A 182 5.57 19.14 14.14
C LEU A 182 4.69 18.26 13.22
N ASN A 183 4.63 18.61 11.93
CA ASN A 183 3.93 17.79 10.93
C ASN A 183 4.80 16.59 10.51
N ASP A 184 4.38 15.39 10.93
CA ASP A 184 5.11 14.14 10.66
C ASP A 184 5.31 13.85 9.16
N SER A 185 4.37 14.25 8.31
CA SER A 185 4.49 14.07 6.86
C SER A 185 5.57 14.99 6.27
N ARG A 186 5.61 16.26 6.71
CA ARG A 186 6.62 17.22 6.28
C ARG A 186 8.03 16.79 6.72
N ARG A 187 8.15 16.37 7.99
CA ARG A 187 9.42 15.84 8.53
C ARG A 187 9.90 14.60 7.78
N ARG A 188 9.01 13.64 7.49
CA ARG A 188 9.35 12.44 6.70
C ARG A 188 9.80 12.78 5.28
N ASN A 189 9.12 13.71 4.62
CA ASN A 189 9.50 14.15 3.27
C ASN A 189 10.88 14.80 3.26
N PHE A 190 11.19 15.65 4.25
CA PHE A 190 12.51 16.22 4.42
C PHE A 190 13.60 15.15 4.61
N LEU A 191 13.39 14.20 5.55
CA LEU A 191 14.34 13.11 5.79
C LEU A 191 14.52 12.23 4.55
N LYS A 192 13.45 11.96 3.79
CA LYS A 192 13.53 11.25 2.51
C LYS A 192 14.40 12.02 1.51
N SER A 193 14.22 13.32 1.38
CA SER A 193 14.99 14.19 0.48
C SER A 193 16.47 14.16 0.81
N ILE A 194 16.86 14.34 2.09
CA ILE A 194 18.26 14.26 2.53
C ILE A 194 18.82 12.87 2.28
N SER A 195 18.06 11.81 2.55
CA SER A 195 18.56 10.45 2.38
C SER A 195 19.02 10.12 0.97
N ILE A 196 18.54 10.85 -0.06
CA ILE A 196 18.96 10.68 -1.47
C ILE A 196 20.42 11.07 -1.68
N TYR A 197 20.96 11.96 -0.84
CA TYR A 197 22.34 12.44 -0.93
C TYR A 197 23.31 11.68 -0.03
N LEU A 198 22.82 10.81 0.87
CA LEU A 198 23.68 10.05 1.77
C LEU A 198 24.42 8.93 1.03
N PRO A 199 25.72 8.76 1.28
CA PRO A 199 26.47 7.60 0.83
C PRO A 199 25.97 6.33 1.59
N PHE A 200 26.15 5.17 0.99
CA PHE A 200 25.80 3.88 1.60
C PHE A 200 24.35 3.78 2.10
N ARG A 201 23.42 4.49 1.44
CA ARG A 201 22.00 4.55 1.81
C ARG A 201 21.37 3.18 2.13
N PRO A 202 21.61 2.08 1.36
CA PRO A 202 21.07 0.77 1.70
C PRO A 202 21.56 0.26 3.05
N SER A 203 22.85 0.40 3.35
CA SER A 203 23.43 -0.02 4.62
C SER A 203 22.91 0.79 5.80
N LEU A 204 22.79 2.11 5.65
CA LEU A 204 22.20 2.99 6.66
C LEU A 204 20.73 2.64 6.92
N ARG A 205 19.98 2.33 5.86
CA ARG A 205 18.60 1.88 5.99
C ARG A 205 18.51 0.54 6.72
N PHE A 206 19.39 -0.42 6.39
CA PHE A 206 19.46 -1.71 7.09
C PHE A 206 19.73 -1.51 8.58
N ILE A 207 20.76 -0.72 8.95
CA ILE A 207 21.10 -0.41 10.36
C ILE A 207 19.89 0.21 11.07
N TYR A 208 19.24 1.20 10.43
CA TYR A 208 18.05 1.83 11.00
C TYR A 208 16.92 0.83 11.23
N MET A 209 16.58 0.01 10.24
CA MET A 209 15.48 -0.96 10.33
C MET A 209 15.77 -2.07 11.32
N TYR A 210 16.98 -2.61 11.29
CA TYR A 210 17.35 -3.76 12.09
C TYR A 210 17.58 -3.41 13.56
N PHE A 211 18.32 -2.34 13.84
CA PHE A 211 18.66 -1.94 15.21
C PHE A 211 17.69 -0.91 15.80
N PHE A 212 17.46 0.21 15.13
CA PHE A 212 16.65 1.29 15.70
C PHE A 212 15.14 1.00 15.64
N ARG A 213 14.68 0.29 14.61
CA ARG A 213 13.30 -0.18 14.53
C ARG A 213 13.08 -1.55 15.13
N LEU A 214 14.11 -2.11 15.78
CA LEU A 214 14.09 -3.40 16.47
C LEU A 214 13.76 -4.59 15.55
N GLY A 215 14.13 -4.51 14.27
CA GLY A 215 13.88 -5.57 13.28
C GLY A 215 14.45 -6.93 13.71
N PHE A 216 15.53 -6.94 14.53
CA PHE A 216 16.11 -8.16 15.09
C PHE A 216 15.11 -8.95 15.99
N LEU A 217 14.08 -8.30 16.55
CA LEU A 217 13.03 -8.98 17.32
C LEU A 217 12.12 -9.85 16.44
N ASP A 218 12.09 -9.60 15.14
CA ASP A 218 11.43 -10.50 14.19
C ASP A 218 12.30 -11.74 13.87
N GLY A 219 13.47 -11.88 14.55
CA GLY A 219 14.41 -12.97 14.40
C GLY A 219 15.04 -13.02 13.00
N HIS A 220 15.49 -14.21 12.56
CA HIS A 220 16.14 -14.40 11.26
C HIS A 220 15.35 -13.81 10.08
N LYS A 221 14.02 -13.88 10.11
CA LYS A 221 13.17 -13.32 9.04
C LYS A 221 13.13 -11.78 9.02
N GLY A 222 13.44 -11.15 10.14
CA GLY A 222 13.57 -9.69 10.23
C GLY A 222 14.90 -9.15 9.70
N MET A 223 15.89 -10.05 9.49
CA MET A 223 17.19 -9.70 8.92
C MET A 223 17.17 -9.73 7.38
N LEU A 224 16.31 -10.57 6.79
CA LEU A 224 16.14 -10.72 5.34
C LEU A 224 15.36 -9.55 4.75
#